data_594a97dbd59dbd2b12062f67501692db
#
_entry.id   594a97dbd59dbd2b12062f67501692db
#
_cell.length_a   1.000
_cell.length_b   1.000
_cell.length_c   1.000
_cell.angle_alpha   90.00
_cell.angle_beta   90.00
_cell.angle_gamma   90.00
#
_symmetry.space_group_name_H-M   'P 1'
#
loop_
_entity.id
_entity.type
_entity.pdbx_description
1 polymer ?
#
loop_
_entity_poly.entity_id
_entity_poly.type
_entity_poly.pdbx_seq_one_letter_code
_entity_poly.pdbx_strand_id
1 'polypeptide(L)'
;LISELEGRLGTKLLQRSTRQHALTDIGAAYAEQCRQVLAMVEEAEAQAMGMASKPQGKLRVLSMASFGHHYVSPMLAEFCQTYPELTVEYRTSQNVPDLLAKGIDVSLYLTESLADSRFVARRIGTIFSLLCASPAYLEKYGEPESLDDLQKHACLRLVNPSITPQWHLVRENSCSYQIDITGQLIADTPELLLDMVQQDMGIALLPTFAVIYVLGDCAVF
;
A
#
# COMPACT_ATOMS: atom_id res chain seq x y z
N LEU A 1 4.98 -32.07 -24.58
CA LEU A 1 5.58 -31.33 -23.46
C LEU A 1 4.53 -30.85 -22.45
N ILE A 2 3.65 -29.84 -22.77
CA ILE A 2 2.67 -29.34 -21.78
C ILE A 2 1.62 -30.39 -21.44
N SER A 3 1.09 -31.14 -22.39
CA SER A 3 0.12 -32.22 -22.13
C SER A 3 0.71 -33.36 -21.30
N GLU A 4 1.99 -33.62 -21.44
CA GLU A 4 2.74 -34.62 -20.67
C GLU A 4 2.94 -34.12 -19.21
N LEU A 5 3.25 -32.81 -19.06
CA LEU A 5 3.32 -32.16 -17.76
C LEU A 5 1.96 -32.18 -17.04
N GLU A 6 0.88 -31.83 -17.74
CA GLU A 6 -0.49 -31.92 -17.23
C GLU A 6 -0.84 -33.35 -16.78
N GLY A 7 -0.43 -34.36 -17.60
CA GLY A 7 -0.62 -35.77 -17.26
C GLY A 7 0.13 -36.19 -16.00
N ARG A 8 1.36 -35.73 -15.81
CA ARG A 8 2.16 -35.99 -14.61
C ARG A 8 1.61 -35.29 -13.36
N LEU A 9 1.08 -34.09 -13.52
CA LEU A 9 0.51 -33.31 -12.41
C LEU A 9 -0.95 -33.67 -12.09
N GLY A 10 -1.61 -34.44 -12.98
CA GLY A 10 -3.02 -34.82 -12.83
C GLY A 10 -4.00 -33.64 -12.95
N THR A 11 -3.56 -32.49 -13.49
CA THR A 11 -4.38 -31.28 -13.59
C THR A 11 -4.12 -30.54 -14.90
N LYS A 12 -5.10 -29.74 -15.35
CA LYS A 12 -4.98 -28.90 -16.53
C LYS A 12 -4.37 -27.57 -16.19
N LEU A 13 -3.30 -27.20 -16.91
CA LEU A 13 -2.61 -25.92 -16.78
C LEU A 13 -3.07 -24.91 -17.85
N LEU A 14 -3.58 -25.41 -18.99
CA LEU A 14 -4.08 -24.58 -20.10
C LEU A 14 -5.55 -24.87 -20.37
N GLN A 15 -6.33 -23.83 -20.51
CA GLN A 15 -7.64 -23.86 -21.17
C GLN A 15 -7.40 -23.76 -22.68
N ARG A 16 -7.78 -24.80 -23.41
CA ARG A 16 -7.67 -24.84 -24.86
C ARG A 16 -9.03 -24.49 -25.46
N SER A 17 -9.18 -23.30 -25.99
CA SER A 17 -10.24 -22.99 -26.93
C SER A 17 -9.67 -22.97 -28.35
N THR A 18 -10.52 -23.16 -29.35
CA THR A 18 -10.12 -23.18 -30.77
C THR A 18 -9.52 -21.86 -31.28
N ARG A 19 -9.54 -20.80 -30.46
CA ARG A 19 -9.07 -19.45 -30.84
C ARG A 19 -8.09 -18.82 -29.83
N GLN A 20 -7.96 -19.31 -28.59
CA GLN A 20 -7.04 -18.76 -27.59
C GLN A 20 -6.56 -19.82 -26.62
N HIS A 21 -5.29 -19.73 -26.24
CA HIS A 21 -4.72 -20.48 -25.13
C HIS A 21 -4.62 -19.57 -23.92
N ALA A 22 -5.36 -19.88 -22.86
CA ALA A 22 -5.29 -19.18 -21.58
C ALA A 22 -4.81 -20.15 -20.49
N LEU A 23 -4.09 -19.63 -19.51
CA LEU A 23 -3.76 -20.40 -18.32
C LEU A 23 -5.03 -20.64 -17.48
N THR A 24 -5.14 -21.82 -16.87
CA THR A 24 -6.06 -22.03 -15.76
C THR A 24 -5.52 -21.32 -14.52
N ASP A 25 -6.32 -21.15 -13.47
CA ASP A 25 -5.84 -20.59 -12.20
C ASP A 25 -4.68 -21.41 -11.61
N ILE A 26 -4.79 -22.75 -11.70
CA ILE A 26 -3.72 -23.67 -11.31
C ILE A 26 -2.50 -23.51 -12.25
N GLY A 27 -2.73 -23.32 -13.54
CA GLY A 27 -1.68 -23.08 -14.52
C GLY A 27 -0.92 -21.78 -14.26
N ALA A 28 -1.63 -20.72 -13.89
CA ALA A 28 -1.03 -19.43 -13.53
C ALA A 28 -0.18 -19.55 -12.26
N ALA A 29 -0.70 -20.20 -11.21
CA ALA A 29 0.03 -20.46 -9.98
C ALA A 29 1.27 -21.33 -10.23
N TYR A 30 1.16 -22.38 -11.03
CA TYR A 30 2.28 -23.26 -11.37
C TYR A 30 3.37 -22.54 -12.17
N ALA A 31 2.99 -21.74 -13.16
CA ALA A 31 3.91 -20.95 -13.97
C ALA A 31 4.67 -19.91 -13.10
N GLU A 32 4.02 -19.34 -12.08
CA GLU A 32 4.66 -18.43 -11.13
C GLU A 32 5.70 -19.16 -10.28
N GLN A 33 5.37 -20.33 -9.76
CA GLN A 33 6.32 -21.17 -9.00
C GLN A 33 7.53 -21.57 -9.87
N CYS A 34 7.31 -21.93 -11.13
CA CYS A 34 8.40 -22.26 -12.04
C CYS A 34 9.32 -21.05 -12.29
N ARG A 35 8.77 -19.85 -12.43
CA ARG A 35 9.59 -18.62 -12.59
C ARG A 35 10.47 -18.37 -11.39
N GLN A 36 9.96 -18.58 -10.18
CA GLN A 36 10.74 -18.44 -8.94
C GLN A 36 11.88 -19.44 -8.87
N VAL A 37 11.64 -20.70 -9.23
CA VAL A 37 12.67 -21.73 -9.28
C VAL A 37 13.77 -21.39 -10.29
N LEU A 38 13.40 -20.93 -11.48
CA LEU A 38 14.36 -20.52 -12.51
C LEU A 38 15.20 -19.32 -12.05
N ALA A 39 14.59 -18.32 -11.43
CA ALA A 39 15.31 -17.17 -10.87
C ALA A 39 16.33 -17.60 -9.79
N MET A 40 15.97 -18.55 -8.93
CA MET A 40 16.89 -19.11 -7.92
C MET A 40 18.08 -19.84 -8.56
N VAL A 41 17.86 -20.53 -9.67
CA VAL A 41 18.94 -21.21 -10.41
C VAL A 41 19.88 -20.18 -11.03
N GLU A 42 19.34 -19.15 -11.70
CA GLU A 42 20.12 -18.07 -12.28
C GLU A 42 20.96 -17.32 -11.23
N GLU A 43 20.37 -17.06 -10.05
CA GLU A 43 21.09 -16.45 -8.92
C GLU A 43 22.23 -17.33 -8.43
N ALA A 44 22.00 -18.64 -8.28
CA ALA A 44 23.05 -19.58 -7.86
C ALA A 44 24.19 -19.68 -8.87
N GLU A 45 23.87 -19.68 -10.17
CA GLU A 45 24.86 -19.68 -11.25
C GLU A 45 25.68 -18.37 -11.25
N ALA A 46 25.03 -17.21 -11.09
CA ALA A 46 25.70 -15.92 -11.00
C ALA A 46 26.66 -15.84 -9.80
N GLN A 47 26.23 -16.36 -8.64
CA GLN A 47 27.07 -16.45 -7.45
C GLN A 47 28.29 -17.38 -7.69
N ALA A 48 28.09 -18.54 -8.31
CA ALA A 48 29.14 -19.49 -8.60
C ALA A 48 30.18 -18.95 -9.59
N MET A 49 29.76 -18.10 -10.52
CA MET A 49 30.64 -17.45 -11.50
C MET A 49 31.39 -16.24 -10.93
N GLY A 50 31.16 -15.87 -9.66
CA GLY A 50 31.77 -14.69 -9.04
C GLY A 50 31.33 -13.38 -9.71
N MET A 51 30.31 -13.42 -10.52
CA MET A 51 29.68 -12.25 -11.13
C MET A 51 28.69 -11.70 -10.11
N ALA A 52 28.98 -10.52 -9.56
CA ALA A 52 27.93 -9.67 -9.05
C ALA A 52 27.04 -9.32 -10.26
N SER A 53 26.01 -10.12 -10.50
CA SER A 53 25.12 -9.88 -11.64
C SER A 53 24.48 -8.52 -11.44
N LYS A 54 24.66 -7.63 -12.42
CA LYS A 54 23.90 -6.38 -12.42
C LYS A 54 22.42 -6.75 -12.40
N PRO A 55 21.64 -6.14 -11.52
CA PRO A 55 20.19 -6.39 -11.48
C PRO A 55 19.58 -6.15 -12.86
N GLN A 56 18.91 -7.13 -13.42
CA GLN A 56 18.28 -7.07 -14.75
C GLN A 56 16.93 -7.76 -14.76
N GLY A 57 16.09 -7.47 -15.75
CA GLY A 57 14.78 -8.08 -15.90
C GLY A 57 13.65 -7.20 -15.41
N LYS A 58 12.61 -7.77 -14.80
CA LYS A 58 11.40 -7.04 -14.37
C LYS A 58 11.23 -7.11 -12.86
N LEU A 59 11.13 -5.94 -12.22
CA LEU A 59 10.79 -5.77 -10.81
C LEU A 59 9.34 -5.26 -10.69
N ARG A 60 8.47 -6.06 -10.08
CA ARG A 60 7.06 -5.72 -9.86
C ARG A 60 6.86 -5.23 -8.45
N VAL A 61 6.57 -3.95 -8.33
CA VAL A 61 6.37 -3.26 -7.06
C VAL A 61 4.91 -2.88 -6.89
N LEU A 62 4.38 -3.10 -5.71
CA LEU A 62 3.04 -2.68 -5.34
C LEU A 62 3.10 -1.79 -4.09
N SER A 63 2.29 -0.74 -4.06
CA SER A 63 2.08 0.05 -2.84
C SER A 63 0.64 0.56 -2.74
N MET A 64 0.32 1.19 -1.60
CA MET A 64 -0.84 2.06 -1.51
C MET A 64 -0.59 3.32 -2.36
N ALA A 65 -1.64 3.85 -3.01
CA ALA A 65 -1.51 4.93 -3.99
C ALA A 65 -0.84 6.17 -3.41
N SER A 66 -1.39 6.72 -2.33
CA SER A 66 -0.89 7.94 -1.69
C SER A 66 0.53 7.77 -1.15
N PHE A 67 0.80 6.65 -0.46
CA PHE A 67 2.14 6.34 0.03
C PHE A 67 3.15 6.23 -1.11
N GLY A 68 2.76 5.55 -2.18
CA GLY A 68 3.59 5.40 -3.37
C GLY A 68 3.90 6.73 -4.05
N HIS A 69 2.91 7.60 -4.16
CA HIS A 69 3.10 8.93 -4.74
C HIS A 69 4.08 9.78 -3.93
N HIS A 70 3.92 9.82 -2.61
CA HIS A 70 4.72 10.71 -1.76
C HIS A 70 6.12 10.18 -1.45
N TYR A 71 6.28 8.87 -1.27
CA TYR A 71 7.57 8.30 -0.83
C TYR A 71 8.31 7.49 -1.89
N VAL A 72 7.60 6.74 -2.72
CA VAL A 72 8.25 5.86 -3.69
C VAL A 72 8.55 6.56 -5.00
N SER A 73 7.60 7.32 -5.52
CA SER A 73 7.73 8.04 -6.80
C SER A 73 8.99 8.93 -6.88
N PRO A 74 9.35 9.73 -5.84
CA PRO A 74 10.57 10.54 -5.89
C PRO A 74 11.86 9.71 -6.02
N MET A 75 11.86 8.48 -5.50
CA MET A 75 13.02 7.59 -5.53
C MET A 75 13.14 6.77 -6.83
N LEU A 76 12.03 6.59 -7.56
CA LEU A 76 11.99 5.74 -8.76
C LEU A 76 12.89 6.25 -9.88
N ALA A 77 13.01 7.56 -10.06
CA ALA A 77 13.84 8.14 -11.11
C ALA A 77 15.32 7.78 -10.91
N GLU A 78 15.85 7.96 -9.72
CA GLU A 78 17.22 7.61 -9.36
C GLU A 78 17.45 6.11 -9.42
N PHE A 79 16.49 5.32 -8.91
CA PHE A 79 16.54 3.87 -8.96
C PHE A 79 16.64 3.34 -10.39
N CYS A 80 15.78 3.82 -11.31
CA CYS A 80 15.80 3.41 -12.70
C CYS A 80 17.08 3.85 -13.43
N GLN A 81 17.64 5.00 -13.08
CA GLN A 81 18.94 5.43 -13.61
C GLN A 81 20.10 4.56 -13.11
N THR A 82 20.05 4.14 -11.85
CA THR A 82 21.07 3.29 -11.24
C THR A 82 21.04 1.87 -11.79
N TYR A 83 19.84 1.37 -12.13
CA TYR A 83 19.63 0.01 -12.65
C TYR A 83 18.95 0.02 -14.02
N PRO A 84 19.63 0.45 -15.09
CA PRO A 84 19.02 0.65 -16.40
C PRO A 84 18.56 -0.66 -17.09
N GLU A 85 19.06 -1.81 -16.64
CA GLU A 85 18.66 -3.13 -17.15
C GLU A 85 17.41 -3.69 -16.46
N LEU A 86 16.90 -2.99 -15.40
CA LEU A 86 15.64 -3.32 -14.75
C LEU A 86 14.47 -2.56 -15.37
N THR A 87 13.40 -3.28 -15.67
CA THR A 87 12.08 -2.69 -15.94
C THR A 87 11.26 -2.71 -14.67
N VAL A 88 10.95 -1.55 -14.10
CA VAL A 88 10.09 -1.44 -12.93
C VAL A 88 8.63 -1.38 -13.37
N GLU A 89 7.84 -2.39 -13.00
CA GLU A 89 6.40 -2.37 -13.14
C GLU A 89 5.78 -1.99 -11.79
N TYR A 90 5.37 -0.71 -11.67
CA TYR A 90 4.81 -0.16 -10.45
C TYR A 90 3.30 -0.12 -10.50
N ARG A 91 2.64 -0.67 -9.49
CA ARG A 91 1.18 -0.72 -9.37
C ARG A 91 0.74 -0.20 -8.00
N THR A 92 -0.51 0.24 -7.91
CA THR A 92 -1.10 0.67 -6.66
C THR A 92 -2.34 -0.14 -6.33
N SER A 93 -2.59 -0.37 -5.03
CA SER A 93 -3.80 -1.03 -4.52
C SER A 93 -4.02 -0.63 -3.07
N GLN A 94 -5.28 -0.41 -2.68
CA GLN A 94 -5.65 -0.17 -1.28
C GLN A 94 -5.80 -1.47 -0.48
N ASN A 95 -5.95 -2.60 -1.15
CA ASN A 95 -6.06 -3.89 -0.49
C ASN A 95 -4.72 -4.60 -0.42
N VAL A 96 -4.48 -5.35 0.67
CA VAL A 96 -3.36 -6.31 0.74
C VAL A 96 -3.59 -7.36 -0.34
N PRO A 97 -2.76 -7.41 -1.37
CA PRO A 97 -2.94 -8.39 -2.43
C PRO A 97 -2.44 -9.76 -1.98
N ASP A 98 -2.97 -10.80 -2.60
CA ASP A 98 -2.24 -12.04 -2.69
C ASP A 98 -1.02 -11.82 -3.60
N LEU A 99 0.14 -11.64 -2.98
CA LEU A 99 1.39 -11.31 -3.68
C LEU A 99 1.77 -12.40 -4.67
N LEU A 100 1.53 -13.67 -4.32
CA LEU A 100 1.85 -14.82 -5.16
C LEU A 100 0.95 -14.87 -6.39
N ALA A 101 -0.37 -14.74 -6.21
CA ALA A 101 -1.32 -14.82 -7.31
C ALA A 101 -1.14 -13.68 -8.33
N LYS A 102 -0.59 -12.54 -7.90
CA LYS A 102 -0.37 -11.37 -8.76
C LYS A 102 1.07 -11.22 -9.26
N GLY A 103 1.97 -12.13 -8.87
CA GLY A 103 3.38 -12.10 -9.26
C GLY A 103 4.06 -10.80 -8.84
N ILE A 104 3.79 -10.32 -7.62
CA ILE A 104 4.41 -9.12 -7.05
C ILE A 104 5.69 -9.53 -6.33
N ASP A 105 6.81 -8.86 -6.65
CA ASP A 105 8.11 -9.14 -6.08
C ASP A 105 8.29 -8.38 -4.75
N VAL A 106 7.83 -7.11 -4.69
CA VAL A 106 7.92 -6.26 -3.50
C VAL A 106 6.59 -5.55 -3.27
N SER A 107 6.11 -5.56 -2.03
CA SER A 107 4.96 -4.74 -1.62
C SER A 107 5.30 -3.83 -0.45
N LEU A 108 4.97 -2.54 -0.60
CA LEU A 108 5.10 -1.52 0.44
C LEU A 108 3.70 -1.20 0.97
N TYR A 109 3.50 -1.45 2.26
CA TYR A 109 2.18 -1.44 2.83
C TYR A 109 2.14 -0.78 4.21
N LEU A 110 1.05 -0.05 4.50
CA LEU A 110 0.79 0.52 5.81
C LEU A 110 -0.19 -0.40 6.55
N THR A 111 0.21 -0.89 7.71
CA THR A 111 -0.63 -1.74 8.55
C THR A 111 -0.23 -1.59 10.02
N GLU A 112 -1.17 -1.74 10.91
CA GLU A 112 -0.93 -1.79 12.35
C GLU A 112 -0.38 -3.15 12.78
N SER A 113 -0.76 -4.22 12.09
CA SER A 113 -0.31 -5.58 12.35
C SER A 113 -0.21 -6.38 11.06
N LEU A 114 0.67 -7.37 11.05
CA LEU A 114 0.77 -8.33 9.96
C LEU A 114 0.22 -9.67 10.44
N ALA A 115 -0.66 -10.26 9.63
CA ALA A 115 -1.06 -11.65 9.82
C ALA A 115 0.10 -12.59 9.53
N ASP A 116 0.11 -13.75 10.18
CA ASP A 116 1.08 -14.79 9.87
C ASP A 116 1.01 -15.18 8.39
N SER A 117 2.15 -15.12 7.74
CA SER A 117 2.26 -15.40 6.31
C SER A 117 3.60 -16.04 5.98
N ARG A 118 3.70 -16.57 4.75
CA ARG A 118 4.96 -17.12 4.21
C ARG A 118 5.92 -16.05 3.71
N PHE A 119 5.51 -14.78 3.78
CA PHE A 119 6.29 -13.67 3.26
C PHE A 119 7.26 -13.14 4.30
N VAL A 120 8.42 -12.70 3.83
CA VAL A 120 9.37 -11.96 4.66
C VAL A 120 8.89 -10.51 4.72
N ALA A 121 8.64 -10.02 5.91
CA ALA A 121 8.27 -8.64 6.15
C ALA A 121 9.38 -7.90 6.88
N ARG A 122 9.68 -6.69 6.44
CA ARG A 122 10.62 -5.78 7.09
C ARG A 122 9.94 -4.45 7.36
N ARG A 123 9.93 -4.05 8.64
CA ARG A 123 9.48 -2.71 9.00
C ARG A 123 10.53 -1.69 8.55
N ILE A 124 10.14 -0.75 7.71
CA ILE A 124 11.00 0.30 7.17
C ILE A 124 10.76 1.66 7.81
N GLY A 125 9.62 1.85 8.50
CA GLY A 125 9.31 3.09 9.17
C GLY A 125 7.97 3.06 9.89
N THR A 126 7.58 4.22 10.40
CA THR A 126 6.27 4.50 11.00
C THR A 126 5.72 5.77 10.40
N ILE A 127 4.45 5.76 10.04
CA ILE A 127 3.71 6.93 9.60
C ILE A 127 2.82 7.37 10.75
N PHE A 128 2.86 8.64 11.06
CA PHE A 128 1.95 9.26 12.02
C PHE A 128 0.82 9.95 11.26
N SER A 129 -0.31 10.11 11.94
CA SER A 129 -1.44 10.90 11.45
C SER A 129 -1.71 12.05 12.41
N LEU A 130 -2.21 13.14 11.88
CA LEU A 130 -2.51 14.38 12.60
C LEU A 130 -3.97 14.72 12.40
N LEU A 131 -4.60 15.30 13.41
CA LEU A 131 -5.92 15.91 13.29
C LEU A 131 -5.78 17.22 12.52
N CYS A 132 -6.57 17.36 11.48
CA CYS A 132 -6.54 18.51 10.59
C CYS A 132 -7.94 19.06 10.38
N ALA A 133 -8.05 20.39 10.44
CA ALA A 133 -9.25 21.13 10.09
C ALA A 133 -8.85 22.46 9.40
N SER A 134 -9.75 23.05 8.62
CA SER A 134 -9.52 24.39 8.11
C SER A 134 -9.67 25.43 9.21
N PRO A 135 -8.94 26.57 9.16
CA PRO A 135 -9.15 27.66 10.11
C PRO A 135 -10.58 28.18 10.11
N ALA A 136 -11.22 28.29 8.95
CA ALA A 136 -12.61 28.75 8.84
C ALA A 136 -13.61 27.78 9.49
N TYR A 137 -13.37 26.46 9.41
CA TYR A 137 -14.17 25.48 10.14
C TYR A 137 -14.06 25.69 11.65
N LEU A 138 -12.82 25.83 12.16
CA LEU A 138 -12.57 26.02 13.61
C LEU A 138 -13.12 27.35 14.12
N GLU A 139 -13.02 28.42 13.34
CA GLU A 139 -13.64 29.72 13.66
C GLU A 139 -15.16 29.60 13.83
N LYS A 140 -15.79 28.78 13.01
CA LYS A 140 -17.27 28.62 13.01
C LYS A 140 -17.76 27.66 14.07
N TYR A 141 -17.05 26.57 14.32
CA TYR A 141 -17.54 25.47 15.16
C TYR A 141 -16.75 25.29 16.47
N GLY A 142 -15.67 26.05 16.64
CA GLY A 142 -14.74 25.94 17.77
C GLY A 142 -13.65 24.91 17.51
N GLU A 143 -12.58 24.99 18.30
CA GLU A 143 -11.52 23.99 18.34
C GLU A 143 -11.87 22.93 19.39
N PRO A 144 -11.74 21.61 19.10
CA PRO A 144 -11.98 20.57 20.07
C PRO A 144 -10.89 20.59 21.14
N GLU A 145 -11.25 20.86 22.39
CA GLU A 145 -10.34 20.91 23.55
C GLU A 145 -10.16 19.51 24.19
N SER A 146 -11.07 18.59 23.89
CA SER A 146 -11.08 17.22 24.42
C SER A 146 -11.48 16.20 23.35
N LEU A 147 -11.22 14.93 23.65
CA LEU A 147 -11.62 13.83 22.78
C LEU A 147 -13.15 13.71 22.65
N ASP A 148 -13.88 14.04 23.70
CA ASP A 148 -15.34 14.02 23.69
C ASP A 148 -15.93 15.12 22.78
N ASP A 149 -15.20 16.21 22.61
CA ASP A 149 -15.61 17.30 21.71
C ASP A 149 -15.58 16.87 20.24
N LEU A 150 -14.70 15.95 19.86
CA LEU A 150 -14.65 15.40 18.51
C LEU A 150 -16.00 14.78 18.07
N GLN A 151 -16.77 14.24 19.02
CA GLN A 151 -18.09 13.70 18.74
C GLN A 151 -19.14 14.78 18.34
N LYS A 152 -18.83 16.06 18.64
CA LYS A 152 -19.70 17.21 18.29
C LYS A 152 -19.33 17.79 16.94
N HIS A 153 -18.19 17.39 16.39
CA HIS A 153 -17.69 17.86 15.11
C HIS A 153 -18.03 16.90 13.97
N ALA A 154 -18.07 17.43 12.75
CA ALA A 154 -18.14 16.61 11.55
C ALA A 154 -16.75 15.96 11.33
N CYS A 155 -16.65 14.65 11.55
CA CYS A 155 -15.43 13.89 11.36
C CYS A 155 -15.41 13.22 9.98
N LEU A 156 -14.37 13.46 9.21
CA LEU A 156 -14.17 12.87 7.89
C LEU A 156 -13.32 11.60 8.03
N ARG A 157 -13.82 10.48 7.52
CA ARG A 157 -13.27 9.17 7.82
C ARG A 157 -12.41 8.65 6.67
N LEU A 158 -11.16 8.32 6.98
CA LEU A 158 -10.34 7.53 6.08
C LEU A 158 -10.64 6.04 6.29
N VAL A 159 -11.00 5.35 5.21
CA VAL A 159 -11.20 3.90 5.21
C VAL A 159 -10.01 3.23 4.56
N ASN A 160 -9.40 2.30 5.30
CA ASN A 160 -8.39 1.41 4.80
C ASN A 160 -8.69 0.01 5.33
N PRO A 161 -8.78 -1.03 4.48
CA PRO A 161 -9.05 -2.40 4.90
C PRO A 161 -8.07 -2.97 5.93
N SER A 162 -6.89 -2.36 6.06
CA SER A 162 -5.82 -2.81 6.96
C SER A 162 -5.66 -1.96 8.20
N ILE A 163 -6.52 -0.97 8.39
CA ILE A 163 -6.52 -0.06 9.54
C ILE A 163 -7.92 -0.10 10.16
N THR A 164 -7.98 -0.09 11.48
CA THR A 164 -9.26 -0.07 12.20
C THR A 164 -10.06 1.20 11.86
N PRO A 165 -11.41 1.13 11.81
CA PRO A 165 -12.23 2.31 11.52
C PRO A 165 -12.24 3.35 12.65
N GLN A 166 -11.69 3.01 13.80
CA GLN A 166 -11.57 3.88 14.97
C GLN A 166 -10.34 4.78 14.85
N TRP A 167 -10.44 5.99 15.33
CA TRP A 167 -9.26 6.83 15.48
C TRP A 167 -8.45 6.41 16.69
N HIS A 168 -7.17 6.10 16.47
CA HIS A 168 -6.20 5.81 17.51
C HIS A 168 -5.36 7.07 17.74
N LEU A 169 -5.64 7.76 18.83
CA LEU A 169 -4.93 8.99 19.19
C LEU A 169 -4.00 8.72 20.37
N VAL A 170 -2.79 9.26 20.29
CA VAL A 170 -1.78 9.14 21.34
C VAL A 170 -1.45 10.52 21.87
N ARG A 171 -1.60 10.75 23.16
CA ARG A 171 -1.17 11.97 23.82
C ARG A 171 0.33 11.88 24.18
N GLU A 172 1.00 13.02 24.37
CA GLU A 172 2.43 13.09 24.76
C GLU A 172 2.79 12.19 25.96
N ASN A 173 1.85 11.92 26.86
CA ASN A 173 2.04 11.06 28.04
C ASN A 173 1.91 9.55 27.75
N SER A 174 1.98 9.12 26.50
CA SER A 174 1.85 7.71 26.06
C SER A 174 0.50 7.05 26.36
N CYS A 175 -0.53 7.80 26.72
CA CYS A 175 -1.89 7.29 26.79
C CYS A 175 -2.47 7.18 25.39
N SER A 176 -2.91 5.99 25.00
CA SER A 176 -3.61 5.77 23.73
C SER A 176 -5.14 5.76 23.96
N TYR A 177 -5.85 6.39 23.09
CA TYR A 177 -7.31 6.48 23.11
C TYR A 177 -7.87 5.96 21.79
N GLN A 178 -8.91 5.16 21.89
CA GLN A 178 -9.71 4.74 20.73
C GLN A 178 -11.02 5.50 20.73
N ILE A 179 -11.33 6.12 19.61
CA ILE A 179 -12.54 6.93 19.48
C ILE A 179 -13.35 6.42 18.30
N ASP A 180 -14.58 6.07 18.58
CA ASP A 180 -15.58 5.84 17.56
C ASP A 180 -16.03 7.19 17.02
N ILE A 181 -15.82 7.41 15.74
CA ILE A 181 -16.22 8.65 15.09
C ILE A 181 -17.36 8.38 14.10
N THR A 182 -18.26 9.35 14.02
CA THR A 182 -19.34 9.38 13.03
C THR A 182 -19.13 10.55 12.10
N GLY A 183 -19.33 10.36 10.82
CA GLY A 183 -19.20 11.42 9.83
C GLY A 183 -19.95 11.10 8.56
N GLN A 184 -20.28 12.13 7.81
CA GLN A 184 -21.04 12.02 6.56
C GLN A 184 -20.20 11.56 5.38
N LEU A 185 -18.89 11.74 5.46
CA LEU A 185 -17.97 11.41 4.37
C LEU A 185 -16.97 10.34 4.80
N ILE A 186 -16.86 9.34 3.96
CA ILE A 186 -15.90 8.26 4.07
C ILE A 186 -15.16 8.16 2.74
N ALA A 187 -13.83 8.21 2.77
CA ALA A 187 -12.99 8.07 1.58
C ALA A 187 -11.84 7.08 1.83
N ASP A 188 -11.29 6.56 0.77
CA ASP A 188 -10.18 5.61 0.80
C ASP A 188 -8.82 6.27 0.47
N THR A 189 -8.82 7.56 0.16
CA THR A 189 -7.61 8.35 -0.11
C THR A 189 -7.53 9.55 0.82
N PRO A 190 -6.38 9.79 1.46
CA PRO A 190 -6.19 10.96 2.33
C PRO A 190 -6.26 12.29 1.58
N GLU A 191 -5.90 12.31 0.29
CA GLU A 191 -5.96 13.51 -0.56
C GLU A 191 -7.39 14.02 -0.70
N LEU A 192 -8.37 13.12 -0.94
CA LEU A 192 -9.76 13.51 -1.01
C LEU A 192 -10.28 14.09 0.31
N LEU A 193 -9.87 13.50 1.44
CA LEU A 193 -10.25 14.04 2.74
C LEU A 193 -9.62 15.40 3.00
N LEU A 194 -8.37 15.59 2.58
CA LEU A 194 -7.68 16.89 2.68
C LEU A 194 -8.41 17.97 1.88
N ASP A 195 -8.82 17.67 0.64
CA ASP A 195 -9.63 18.57 -0.18
C ASP A 195 -10.95 18.97 0.53
N MET A 196 -11.58 18.01 1.23
CA MET A 196 -12.81 18.29 1.97
C MET A 196 -12.56 19.09 3.26
N VAL A 197 -11.43 18.86 3.93
CA VAL A 197 -10.98 19.71 5.05
C VAL A 197 -10.80 21.15 4.60
N GLN A 198 -10.14 21.37 3.45
CA GLN A 198 -9.94 22.70 2.89
C GLN A 198 -11.24 23.40 2.46
N GLN A 199 -12.30 22.64 2.24
CA GLN A 199 -13.65 23.14 1.93
C GLN A 199 -14.54 23.24 3.19
N ASP A 200 -13.95 23.34 4.37
CA ASP A 200 -14.64 23.56 5.67
C ASP A 200 -15.64 22.46 6.05
N MET A 201 -15.46 21.24 5.53
CA MET A 201 -16.42 20.15 5.76
C MET A 201 -16.26 19.44 7.12
N GLY A 202 -15.11 19.63 7.80
CA GLY A 202 -14.92 18.98 9.08
C GLY A 202 -13.47 18.73 9.46
N ILE A 203 -13.29 17.83 10.42
CA ILE A 203 -12.00 17.38 10.95
C ILE A 203 -11.65 16.02 10.37
N ALA A 204 -10.42 15.84 9.93
CA ALA A 204 -9.91 14.55 9.45
C ALA A 204 -8.64 14.15 10.21
N LEU A 205 -8.44 12.85 10.41
CA LEU A 205 -7.17 12.26 10.86
C LEU A 205 -6.38 11.83 9.61
N LEU A 206 -5.36 12.60 9.24
CA LEU A 206 -4.63 12.45 7.99
C LEU A 206 -3.17 12.06 8.23
N PRO A 207 -2.60 11.16 7.39
CA PRO A 207 -1.19 10.84 7.45
C PRO A 207 -0.33 12.09 7.22
N THR A 208 0.79 12.19 7.94
CA THR A 208 1.70 13.34 7.87
C THR A 208 2.15 13.67 6.45
N PHE A 209 2.37 12.66 5.61
CA PHE A 209 2.78 12.89 4.22
C PHE A 209 1.72 13.59 3.36
N ALA A 210 0.44 13.44 3.70
CA ALA A 210 -0.64 14.10 2.95
C ALA A 210 -0.78 15.58 3.32
N VAL A 211 -0.39 15.98 4.54
CA VAL A 211 -0.59 17.34 5.05
C VAL A 211 0.65 18.21 5.02
N ILE A 212 1.84 17.64 4.88
CA ILE A 212 3.12 18.37 5.01
C ILE A 212 3.26 19.55 4.03
N TYR A 213 2.60 19.49 2.89
CA TYR A 213 2.66 20.51 1.85
C TYR A 213 1.59 21.61 1.99
N VAL A 214 0.63 21.42 2.91
CA VAL A 214 -0.52 22.31 3.10
C VAL A 214 -0.68 22.79 4.55
N LEU A 215 0.37 22.63 5.36
CA LEU A 215 0.37 23.08 6.77
C LEU A 215 0.10 24.59 6.94
N GLY A 216 0.20 25.38 5.89
CA GLY A 216 -0.19 26.81 5.90
C GLY A 216 -1.70 27.06 5.80
N ASP A 217 -2.44 26.11 5.23
CA ASP A 217 -3.86 26.23 4.91
C ASP A 217 -4.75 25.42 5.86
N CYS A 218 -4.16 24.61 6.74
CA CYS A 218 -4.87 23.77 7.71
C CYS A 218 -4.30 23.99 9.11
N ALA A 219 -5.16 24.10 10.11
CA ALA A 219 -4.78 23.96 11.50
C ALA A 219 -4.56 22.47 11.80
N VAL A 220 -3.45 22.19 12.48
CA VAL A 220 -3.06 20.84 12.92
C VAL A 220 -3.00 20.86 14.44
N PHE A 221 -3.61 19.87 15.10
CA PHE A 221 -3.67 19.78 16.55
C PHE A 221 -3.72 18.34 17.05
#